data_19277dbb8fcdaae1ddee58a8d6f48ef3
#
_entry.id   19277dbb8fcdaae1ddee58a8d6f48ef3
#
_cell.length_a   1.000
_cell.length_b   1.000
_cell.length_c   1.000
_cell.angle_alpha   90.00
_cell.angle_beta   90.00
_cell.angle_gamma   90.00
#
_symmetry.space_group_name_H-M   'P 1'
#
loop_
_entity.id
_entity.type
_entity.pdbx_description
1 polymer ?
#
loop_
_entity_poly.entity_id
_entity_poly.type
_entity_poly.pdbx_seq_one_letter_code
_entity_poly.pdbx_strand_id
1 'polypeptide(L)'
;MKKIYYLLLLIAATFPFSLVSCNNNDEEITSNPFDSISVGNINGRNKIVVISDLHLGNDLSYSENVKHLKRLEEFLTEVRSSTTIKELVLNGDILDEWYIPTRVNPYGGGSQADFIRKSVAANKNVFDILNGIIKDGKIKLTYIPGNHDMGFTAENIDIAMPGVNQARDAGAKYGIGTYHPEGYPQIAIEHSHRYDFFNAITPNANESEAPGATLPPGYFFARIAANSFTDPTTPEAATKVPDVIQNNAGNAEQESKFIYYNLWKEVMEGLIYVKDNFSDPIITTNVGNYTKTYSINDILPYNSSTDGGIQMKLYNNLFTQANWNRRLKYNNAIVMTNIDEAIVGSLRTEFIDKQADVQYFSNALSNVRIVIFGHTHIPMIKSYTNLDKQPCIYANSGTWEDQKTRDKNEVIDQDAKKMNFIVIAPVKSDKTKIQVGLYQYRYGKHILGDKKEIEL
;
A
#
# COMPACT_ATOMS: atom_id res chain seq x y z
N MET A 1 -9.51 -24.36 5.97
CA MET A 1 -8.48 -23.96 6.94
C MET A 1 -7.16 -23.49 6.30
N LYS A 2 -6.69 -23.97 5.16
CA LYS A 2 -5.44 -23.49 4.50
C LYS A 2 -5.57 -22.22 3.65
N LYS A 3 -6.78 -21.67 3.44
CA LYS A 3 -7.03 -20.52 2.54
C LYS A 3 -7.01 -19.15 3.25
N ILE A 4 -7.00 -19.12 4.57
CA ILE A 4 -7.11 -17.90 5.40
C ILE A 4 -5.77 -17.20 5.61
N TYR A 5 -4.65 -17.90 5.41
CA TYR A 5 -3.30 -17.35 5.59
C TYR A 5 -2.96 -16.16 4.68
N TYR A 6 -3.72 -15.94 3.60
CA TYR A 6 -3.45 -14.89 2.62
C TYR A 6 -4.11 -13.53 2.94
N LEU A 7 -5.15 -13.50 3.78
CA LEU A 7 -5.74 -12.23 4.24
C LEU A 7 -4.79 -11.45 5.16
N LEU A 8 -3.90 -12.16 5.84
CA LEU A 8 -2.91 -11.58 6.74
C LEU A 8 -1.82 -10.80 6.04
N LEU A 9 -1.54 -11.08 4.77
CA LEU A 9 -0.53 -10.36 4.00
C LEU A 9 -0.95 -8.92 3.67
N LEU A 10 -2.24 -8.61 3.74
CA LEU A 10 -2.76 -7.26 3.56
C LEU A 10 -2.71 -6.40 4.83
N ILE A 11 -2.44 -6.99 6.00
CA ILE A 11 -2.54 -6.30 7.28
C ILE A 11 -1.32 -6.50 8.17
N ALA A 12 -0.67 -7.63 8.01
CA ALA A 12 0.57 -7.91 8.72
C ALA A 12 1.38 -8.85 7.84
N ALA A 13 2.37 -8.34 7.17
CA ALA A 13 3.44 -9.14 6.59
C ALA A 13 4.26 -9.80 7.72
N THR A 14 3.61 -10.62 8.56
CA THR A 14 4.19 -11.18 9.78
C THR A 14 4.16 -12.70 9.85
N PHE A 15 3.90 -13.41 8.75
CA PHE A 15 4.03 -14.86 8.76
C PHE A 15 5.14 -15.35 7.84
N PRO A 16 6.05 -16.21 8.33
CA PRO A 16 7.09 -16.79 7.50
C PRO A 16 6.47 -17.78 6.52
N PHE A 17 6.26 -17.41 5.28
CA PHE A 17 6.18 -18.38 4.21
C PHE A 17 7.57 -18.82 3.81
N SER A 18 8.03 -19.89 4.47
CA SER A 18 9.09 -20.73 3.91
C SER A 18 8.58 -21.39 2.64
N LEU A 19 9.44 -21.40 1.66
CA LEU A 19 9.55 -22.18 0.46
C LEU A 19 9.53 -21.37 -0.84
N VAL A 20 10.56 -20.56 -1.01
CA VAL A 20 11.37 -20.67 -2.21
C VAL A 20 12.78 -20.98 -1.71
N SER A 21 13.21 -22.22 -1.87
CA SER A 21 14.58 -22.65 -1.68
C SER A 21 15.44 -21.93 -2.73
N CYS A 22 16.05 -20.83 -2.35
CA CYS A 22 17.25 -20.38 -3.02
C CYS A 22 18.37 -21.23 -2.51
N ASN A 23 19.01 -22.00 -3.38
CA ASN A 23 20.24 -22.70 -3.11
C ASN A 23 21.26 -21.73 -2.50
N ASN A 24 21.75 -22.06 -1.31
CA ASN A 24 22.77 -21.33 -0.55
C ASN A 24 24.16 -21.50 -1.16
N ASN A 25 24.39 -21.06 -2.39
CA ASN A 25 25.76 -21.02 -2.96
C ASN A 25 25.97 -19.92 -4.01
N ASP A 26 25.04 -18.96 -4.14
CA ASP A 26 25.29 -17.81 -5.03
C ASP A 26 26.05 -16.74 -4.25
N GLU A 27 27.24 -16.38 -4.73
CA GLU A 27 27.96 -15.18 -4.29
C GLU A 27 26.98 -13.99 -4.39
N GLU A 28 26.68 -13.32 -3.28
CA GLU A 28 25.84 -12.13 -3.25
C GLU A 28 26.41 -11.11 -4.24
N ILE A 29 25.73 -10.91 -5.37
CA ILE A 29 26.14 -9.92 -6.37
C ILE A 29 25.85 -8.53 -5.78
N THR A 30 26.81 -7.98 -5.08
CA THR A 30 26.79 -6.61 -4.60
C THR A 30 27.27 -5.69 -5.72
N SER A 31 26.38 -5.06 -6.44
CA SER A 31 26.72 -3.97 -7.35
C SER A 31 25.95 -2.73 -6.92
N ASN A 32 26.65 -1.64 -6.60
CA ASN A 32 25.96 -0.39 -6.30
C ASN A 32 25.18 0.08 -7.55
N PRO A 33 23.85 0.04 -7.56
CA PRO A 33 23.05 0.44 -8.73
C PRO A 33 23.14 1.94 -9.02
N PHE A 34 23.73 2.73 -8.10
CA PHE A 34 23.89 4.18 -8.22
C PHE A 34 25.26 4.58 -8.79
N ASP A 35 26.17 3.62 -8.99
CA ASP A 35 27.47 3.92 -9.60
C ASP A 35 27.33 4.44 -11.03
N SER A 36 28.27 5.31 -11.42
CA SER A 36 28.34 5.81 -12.77
C SER A 36 28.58 4.66 -13.75
N ILE A 37 27.71 4.55 -14.74
CA ILE A 37 27.94 3.67 -15.88
C ILE A 37 28.96 4.35 -16.75
N SER A 38 30.25 4.12 -16.52
CA SER A 38 31.33 4.62 -17.36
C SER A 38 31.37 3.85 -18.66
N VAL A 39 30.57 4.24 -19.64
CA VAL A 39 30.79 3.94 -21.06
C VAL A 39 30.26 5.10 -21.93
N GLY A 40 31.18 5.76 -22.61
CA GLY A 40 30.94 6.64 -23.75
C GLY A 40 29.89 7.75 -23.53
N ASN A 41 30.31 8.93 -23.05
CA ASN A 41 29.61 10.24 -23.11
C ASN A 41 28.12 10.30 -22.72
N ILE A 42 27.63 9.48 -21.80
CA ILE A 42 26.38 9.75 -21.07
C ILE A 42 26.76 10.39 -19.73
N ASN A 43 27.25 11.61 -19.78
CA ASN A 43 27.36 12.48 -18.61
C ASN A 43 25.95 13.01 -18.31
N GLY A 44 25.16 12.26 -17.51
CA GLY A 44 23.82 12.72 -17.14
C GLY A 44 23.14 11.77 -16.17
N ARG A 45 22.25 12.34 -15.38
CA ARG A 45 21.34 11.59 -14.52
C ARG A 45 20.29 10.91 -15.39
N ASN A 46 20.19 9.60 -15.33
CA ASN A 46 19.28 8.82 -16.18
C ASN A 46 18.58 7.66 -15.46
N LYS A 47 18.83 7.49 -14.14
CA LYS A 47 18.21 6.42 -13.36
C LYS A 47 17.01 6.94 -12.62
N ILE A 48 15.96 6.13 -12.57
CA ILE A 48 14.76 6.35 -11.75
C ILE A 48 14.78 5.29 -10.66
N VAL A 49 14.70 5.73 -9.42
CA VAL A 49 14.62 4.86 -8.23
C VAL A 49 13.19 4.91 -7.70
N VAL A 50 12.59 3.76 -7.43
CA VAL A 50 11.24 3.65 -6.89
C VAL A 50 11.29 2.91 -5.56
N ILE A 51 10.75 3.53 -4.51
CA ILE A 51 10.50 2.93 -3.20
C ILE A 51 9.04 3.16 -2.84
N SER A 52 8.48 2.28 -2.02
CA SER A 52 7.09 2.38 -1.52
C SER A 52 7.00 1.82 -0.10
N ASP A 53 5.83 1.97 0.49
CA ASP A 53 5.47 1.28 1.72
C ASP A 53 6.49 1.53 2.85
N LEU A 54 6.75 2.83 3.10
CA LEU A 54 7.66 3.29 4.16
C LEU A 54 6.97 3.32 5.53
N HIS A 55 5.66 3.50 5.57
CA HIS A 55 4.81 3.50 6.77
C HIS A 55 5.35 4.36 7.92
N LEU A 56 5.67 5.62 7.62
CA LEU A 56 6.18 6.59 8.60
C LEU A 56 5.02 7.14 9.45
N GLY A 57 4.85 6.60 10.64
CA GLY A 57 3.78 7.00 11.56
C GLY A 57 4.12 8.22 12.41
N ASN A 58 3.14 8.69 13.18
CA ASN A 58 3.23 9.89 14.03
C ASN A 58 3.76 9.62 15.44
N ASP A 59 3.92 8.34 15.82
CA ASP A 59 4.44 7.91 17.12
C ASP A 59 5.19 6.58 16.96
N LEU A 60 6.49 6.61 17.22
CA LEU A 60 7.37 5.46 17.05
C LEU A 60 7.08 4.30 18.02
N SER A 61 6.26 4.49 19.05
CA SER A 61 5.87 3.42 19.97
C SER A 61 4.97 2.36 19.32
N TYR A 62 4.28 2.70 18.23
CA TYR A 62 3.43 1.77 17.48
C TYR A 62 3.59 1.82 15.96
N SER A 63 4.41 2.73 15.41
CA SER A 63 4.63 2.83 13.95
C SER A 63 5.14 1.53 13.35
N GLU A 64 4.82 1.31 12.08
CA GLU A 64 5.25 0.12 11.35
C GLU A 64 6.72 0.13 10.97
N ASN A 65 7.32 1.31 10.76
CA ASN A 65 8.73 1.45 10.47
C ASN A 65 9.44 2.17 11.64
N VAL A 66 10.21 1.45 12.40
CA VAL A 66 11.04 1.97 13.51
C VAL A 66 12.46 1.43 13.41
N LYS A 67 12.62 0.14 13.19
CA LYS A 67 13.92 -0.53 13.17
C LYS A 67 14.70 -0.25 11.89
N HIS A 68 13.98 -0.02 10.79
CA HIS A 68 14.60 0.30 9.49
C HIS A 68 14.84 1.80 9.26
N LEU A 69 14.38 2.70 10.14
CA LEU A 69 14.53 4.16 9.95
C LEU A 69 15.99 4.56 9.68
N LYS A 70 16.95 4.02 10.44
CA LYS A 70 18.36 4.32 10.23
C LYS A 70 18.85 3.85 8.85
N ARG A 71 18.41 2.67 8.40
CA ARG A 71 18.74 2.15 7.07
C ARG A 71 18.12 2.98 5.96
N LEU A 72 16.91 3.46 6.19
CA LEU A 72 16.24 4.38 5.26
C LEU A 72 16.99 5.72 5.15
N GLU A 73 17.44 6.27 6.29
CA GLU A 73 18.29 7.48 6.30
C GLU A 73 19.59 7.28 5.51
N GLU A 74 20.30 6.17 5.73
CA GLU A 74 21.52 5.80 5.01
C GLU A 74 21.25 5.71 3.51
N PHE A 75 20.24 4.94 3.10
CA PHE A 75 19.83 4.77 1.71
C PHE A 75 19.47 6.11 1.03
N LEU A 76 18.63 6.92 1.66
CA LEU A 76 18.22 8.23 1.11
C LEU A 76 19.40 9.20 1.01
N THR A 77 20.38 9.11 1.92
CA THR A 77 21.62 9.89 1.86
C THR A 77 22.47 9.48 0.64
N GLU A 78 22.57 8.18 0.37
CA GLU A 78 23.23 7.67 -0.84
C GLU A 78 22.51 8.13 -2.11
N VAL A 79 21.17 8.02 -2.14
CA VAL A 79 20.36 8.55 -3.25
C VAL A 79 20.65 10.04 -3.49
N ARG A 80 20.59 10.87 -2.44
CA ARG A 80 20.82 12.32 -2.52
C ARG A 80 22.22 12.65 -3.06
N SER A 81 23.23 11.88 -2.67
CA SER A 81 24.62 12.09 -3.10
C SER A 81 24.92 11.55 -4.50
N SER A 82 24.07 10.69 -5.06
CA SER A 82 24.27 10.08 -6.37
C SER A 82 24.38 11.11 -7.48
N THR A 83 25.24 10.82 -8.45
CA THR A 83 25.41 11.61 -9.68
C THR A 83 24.65 11.03 -10.88
N THR A 84 24.03 9.86 -10.73
CA THR A 84 23.37 9.11 -11.81
C THR A 84 21.85 9.05 -11.70
N ILE A 85 21.30 9.30 -10.51
CA ILE A 85 19.85 9.30 -10.30
C ILE A 85 19.25 10.59 -10.82
N LYS A 86 18.27 10.46 -11.74
CA LYS A 86 17.45 11.55 -12.29
C LYS A 86 16.25 11.82 -11.38
N GLU A 87 15.64 10.75 -10.84
CA GLU A 87 14.39 10.84 -10.11
C GLU A 87 14.30 9.79 -9.01
N LEU A 88 13.77 10.18 -7.84
CA LEU A 88 13.29 9.29 -6.78
C LEU A 88 11.77 9.36 -6.74
N VAL A 89 11.10 8.22 -6.88
CA VAL A 89 9.65 8.07 -6.82
C VAL A 89 9.27 7.39 -5.51
N LEU A 90 8.49 8.09 -4.71
CA LEU A 90 7.84 7.59 -3.50
C LEU A 90 6.46 7.05 -3.89
N ASN A 91 6.35 5.73 -4.06
CA ASN A 91 5.20 5.08 -4.69
C ASN A 91 4.16 4.64 -3.67
N GLY A 92 3.65 5.56 -2.86
CA GLY A 92 2.56 5.36 -1.91
C GLY A 92 2.97 4.76 -0.57
N ASP A 93 2.08 4.91 0.42
CA ASP A 93 2.24 4.49 1.81
C ASP A 93 3.53 5.03 2.44
N ILE A 94 3.73 6.33 2.24
CA ILE A 94 4.88 7.07 2.81
C ILE A 94 4.59 7.48 4.24
N LEU A 95 3.41 8.07 4.47
CA LEU A 95 2.87 8.38 5.79
C LEU A 95 1.83 7.33 6.16
N ASP A 96 1.74 7.00 7.44
CA ASP A 96 0.79 6.00 7.90
C ASP A 96 -0.23 6.58 8.88
N GLU A 97 -1.44 6.87 8.38
CA GLU A 97 -2.61 7.30 9.17
C GLU A 97 -3.46 6.09 9.63
N TRP A 98 -3.14 4.88 9.18
CA TRP A 98 -3.97 3.69 9.39
C TRP A 98 -3.51 2.80 10.54
N TYR A 99 -2.22 2.52 10.64
CA TYR A 99 -1.70 1.63 11.66
C TYR A 99 -1.50 2.36 13.00
N ILE A 100 -2.63 2.62 13.67
CA ILE A 100 -2.70 3.36 14.93
C ILE A 100 -3.69 2.62 15.87
N PRO A 101 -3.32 2.29 17.12
CA PRO A 101 -4.21 1.59 18.05
C PRO A 101 -5.57 2.27 18.18
N THR A 102 -6.65 1.48 18.29
CA THR A 102 -8.04 1.97 18.25
C THR A 102 -8.34 3.10 19.21
N ARG A 103 -7.87 3.02 20.47
CA ARG A 103 -8.15 4.05 21.50
C ARG A 103 -7.27 5.30 21.37
N VAL A 104 -6.32 5.30 20.45
CA VAL A 104 -5.47 6.46 20.22
C VAL A 104 -6.17 7.40 19.24
N ASN A 105 -6.37 8.65 19.66
CA ASN A 105 -6.76 9.73 18.74
C ASN A 105 -5.48 10.29 18.07
N PRO A 106 -5.20 9.98 16.81
CA PRO A 106 -3.96 10.39 16.17
C PRO A 106 -3.86 11.90 15.95
N TYR A 107 -5.02 12.56 15.92
CA TYR A 107 -5.10 13.99 15.67
C TYR A 107 -4.94 14.83 16.95
N GLY A 108 -5.15 14.24 18.14
CA GLY A 108 -5.05 14.93 19.42
C GLY A 108 -6.02 16.11 19.56
N GLY A 109 -7.21 16.00 18.91
CA GLY A 109 -8.18 17.10 18.83
C GLY A 109 -7.91 18.13 17.74
N GLY A 110 -6.82 17.98 16.97
CA GLY A 110 -6.45 18.81 15.82
C GLY A 110 -6.92 18.24 14.48
N SER A 111 -6.18 18.54 13.43
CA SER A 111 -6.48 18.21 12.03
C SER A 111 -5.51 17.15 11.47
N GLN A 112 -5.75 16.69 10.23
CA GLN A 112 -4.78 15.90 9.48
C GLN A 112 -3.43 16.61 9.32
N ALA A 113 -3.44 17.96 9.19
CA ALA A 113 -2.21 18.74 9.16
C ALA A 113 -1.38 18.59 10.45
N ASP A 114 -2.04 18.50 11.62
CA ASP A 114 -1.35 18.27 12.90
C ASP A 114 -0.80 16.86 13.01
N PHE A 115 -1.53 15.88 12.48
CA PHE A 115 -1.02 14.51 12.33
C PHE A 115 0.27 14.48 11.50
N ILE A 116 0.28 15.13 10.34
CA ILE A 116 1.45 15.18 9.45
C ILE A 116 2.64 15.86 10.12
N ARG A 117 2.42 16.99 10.81
CA ARG A 117 3.51 17.65 11.57
C ARG A 117 4.12 16.75 12.63
N LYS A 118 3.28 15.95 13.32
CA LYS A 118 3.77 14.94 14.28
C LYS A 118 4.55 13.84 13.58
N SER A 119 4.08 13.32 12.44
CA SER A 119 4.78 12.31 11.66
C SER A 119 6.13 12.80 11.15
N VAL A 120 6.20 14.04 10.67
CA VAL A 120 7.47 14.70 10.28
C VAL A 120 8.40 14.83 11.47
N ALA A 121 7.89 15.22 12.64
CA ALA A 121 8.70 15.38 13.85
C ALA A 121 9.24 14.02 14.35
N ALA A 122 8.42 12.96 14.31
CA ALA A 122 8.81 11.60 14.72
C ALA A 122 9.88 10.99 13.78
N ASN A 123 9.83 11.36 12.50
CA ASN A 123 10.73 10.86 11.44
C ASN A 123 11.62 11.96 10.86
N LYS A 124 12.03 12.90 11.70
CA LYS A 124 12.68 14.15 11.29
C LYS A 124 13.85 13.95 10.32
N ASN A 125 14.76 13.02 10.60
CA ASN A 125 15.94 12.81 9.77
C ASN A 125 15.57 12.38 8.35
N VAL A 126 14.58 11.48 8.20
CA VAL A 126 14.11 11.03 6.90
C VAL A 126 13.56 12.23 6.10
N PHE A 127 12.68 13.05 6.71
CA PHE A 127 12.11 14.21 6.04
C PHE A 127 13.15 15.32 5.78
N ASP A 128 14.15 15.48 6.64
CA ASP A 128 15.27 16.42 6.39
C ASP A 128 16.06 16.02 5.13
N ILE A 129 16.28 14.70 4.91
CA ILE A 129 16.97 14.22 3.71
C ILE A 129 16.10 14.39 2.47
N LEU A 130 14.81 14.02 2.52
CA LEU A 130 13.86 14.18 1.41
C LEU A 130 13.71 15.65 1.02
N ASN A 131 13.53 16.55 1.99
CA ASN A 131 13.49 17.99 1.77
C ASN A 131 14.82 18.53 1.25
N GLY A 132 15.93 17.93 1.66
CA GLY A 132 17.25 18.20 1.11
C GLY A 132 17.35 17.86 -0.39
N ILE A 133 16.80 16.73 -0.82
CA ILE A 133 16.73 16.33 -2.24
C ILE A 133 15.93 17.38 -3.04
N ILE A 134 14.77 17.80 -2.53
CA ILE A 134 13.94 18.83 -3.17
C ILE A 134 14.73 20.14 -3.30
N LYS A 135 15.34 20.60 -2.19
CA LYS A 135 16.11 21.85 -2.14
C LYS A 135 17.32 21.86 -3.07
N ASP A 136 18.04 20.73 -3.16
CA ASP A 136 19.23 20.60 -4.02
C ASP A 136 18.86 20.68 -5.52
N GLY A 137 17.61 20.33 -5.88
CA GLY A 137 17.07 20.42 -7.24
C GLY A 137 17.79 19.57 -8.29
N LYS A 138 18.65 18.63 -7.87
CA LYS A 138 19.45 17.76 -8.75
C LYS A 138 18.72 16.47 -9.09
N ILE A 139 17.89 15.99 -8.21
CA ILE A 139 17.07 14.79 -8.32
C ILE A 139 15.63 15.23 -8.16
N LYS A 140 14.77 14.88 -9.11
CA LYS A 140 13.35 15.12 -8.98
C LYS A 140 12.80 14.15 -7.92
N LEU A 141 12.05 14.68 -6.93
CA LEU A 141 11.31 13.87 -5.97
C LEU A 141 9.85 13.84 -6.40
N THR A 142 9.30 12.67 -6.63
CA THR A 142 7.89 12.47 -7.01
C THR A 142 7.19 11.64 -5.95
N TYR A 143 6.03 12.11 -5.48
CA TYR A 143 5.15 11.40 -4.56
C TYR A 143 3.89 10.94 -5.29
N ILE A 144 3.51 9.68 -5.07
CA ILE A 144 2.26 9.06 -5.51
C ILE A 144 1.50 8.65 -4.24
N PRO A 145 0.17 8.91 -4.12
CA PRO A 145 -0.58 8.47 -2.95
C PRO A 145 -0.70 6.93 -2.86
N GLY A 146 -0.59 6.39 -1.64
CA GLY A 146 -0.99 5.02 -1.30
C GLY A 146 -2.33 4.98 -0.55
N ASN A 147 -2.68 3.83 0.01
CA ASN A 147 -3.90 3.72 0.82
C ASN A 147 -3.71 4.25 2.25
N HIS A 148 -2.57 4.04 2.88
CA HIS A 148 -2.31 4.53 4.24
C HIS A 148 -2.20 6.05 4.32
N ASP A 149 -1.89 6.71 3.22
CA ASP A 149 -1.83 8.17 3.11
C ASP A 149 -2.88 8.76 2.15
N MET A 150 -3.88 7.94 1.74
CA MET A 150 -4.91 8.34 0.77
C MET A 150 -5.77 9.53 1.23
N GLY A 151 -5.95 9.71 2.52
CA GLY A 151 -6.76 10.77 3.10
C GLY A 151 -6.17 12.17 2.96
N PHE A 152 -4.89 12.28 2.60
CA PHE A 152 -4.19 13.57 2.56
C PHE A 152 -4.37 14.29 1.23
N THR A 153 -4.72 15.56 1.30
CA THR A 153 -4.75 16.47 0.14
C THR A 153 -3.33 16.83 -0.31
N ALA A 154 -3.22 17.49 -1.46
CA ALA A 154 -1.94 17.98 -1.94
C ALA A 154 -1.31 18.99 -0.96
N GLU A 155 -2.11 19.87 -0.38
CA GLU A 155 -1.67 20.84 0.62
C GLU A 155 -1.18 20.17 1.91
N ASN A 156 -1.79 19.04 2.28
CA ASN A 156 -1.34 18.26 3.41
C ASN A 156 0.06 17.66 3.15
N ILE A 157 0.31 17.12 1.98
CA ILE A 157 1.63 16.55 1.62
C ILE A 157 2.71 17.64 1.54
N ASP A 158 2.35 18.85 1.08
CA ASP A 158 3.27 20.00 1.08
C ASP A 158 3.75 20.41 2.49
N ILE A 159 3.03 20.07 3.55
CA ILE A 159 3.51 20.25 4.93
C ILE A 159 4.74 19.39 5.22
N ALA A 160 4.73 18.14 4.73
CA ALA A 160 5.83 17.20 4.94
C ALA A 160 6.98 17.43 3.95
N MET A 161 6.65 17.68 2.70
CA MET A 161 7.60 17.76 1.57
C MET A 161 7.27 18.97 0.68
N PRO A 162 7.58 20.20 1.11
CA PRO A 162 7.27 21.42 0.35
C PRO A 162 7.89 21.40 -1.05
N GLY A 163 7.04 21.51 -2.08
CA GLY A 163 7.46 21.55 -3.48
C GLY A 163 7.76 20.17 -4.08
N VAL A 164 7.39 19.08 -3.42
CA VAL A 164 7.45 17.75 -4.02
C VAL A 164 6.54 17.66 -5.26
N ASN A 165 7.00 17.00 -6.32
CA ASN A 165 6.14 16.69 -7.45
C ASN A 165 5.09 15.65 -7.02
N GLN A 166 3.80 16.00 -7.05
CA GLN A 166 2.73 15.08 -6.67
C GLN A 166 2.04 14.54 -7.93
N ALA A 167 2.12 13.23 -8.11
CA ALA A 167 1.43 12.54 -9.19
C ALA A 167 0.07 12.04 -8.68
N ARG A 168 -0.98 12.79 -8.99
CA ARG A 168 -2.37 12.47 -8.68
C ARG A 168 -3.17 12.38 -9.96
N ASP A 169 -4.14 11.48 -10.03
CA ASP A 169 -5.03 11.39 -11.18
C ASP A 169 -5.85 12.66 -11.34
N ALA A 170 -6.17 13.01 -12.58
CA ALA A 170 -6.89 14.24 -12.88
C ALA A 170 -8.25 14.30 -12.15
N GLY A 171 -8.46 15.36 -11.37
CA GLY A 171 -9.66 15.55 -10.56
C GLY A 171 -9.68 14.78 -9.24
N ALA A 172 -8.69 13.92 -8.95
CA ALA A 172 -8.62 13.22 -7.68
C ALA A 172 -8.12 14.17 -6.58
N LYS A 173 -8.98 14.41 -5.60
CA LYS A 173 -8.62 15.17 -4.39
C LYS A 173 -7.78 14.31 -3.44
N TYR A 174 -8.06 13.02 -3.37
CA TYR A 174 -7.49 12.04 -2.45
C TYR A 174 -6.94 10.83 -3.22
N GLY A 175 -6.02 10.20 -2.65
CA GLY A 175 -5.56 8.82 -2.67
C GLY A 175 -5.35 8.05 -3.96
N ILE A 176 -5.39 8.61 -5.15
CA ILE A 176 -5.04 7.87 -6.37
C ILE A 176 -4.13 8.68 -7.29
N GLY A 177 -3.19 7.97 -7.91
CA GLY A 177 -2.27 8.57 -8.88
C GLY A 177 -1.57 7.49 -9.69
N THR A 178 -1.46 7.75 -11.00
CA THR A 178 -0.60 7.00 -11.92
C THR A 178 0.45 7.95 -12.48
N TYR A 179 1.71 7.59 -12.36
CA TYR A 179 2.82 8.40 -12.79
C TYR A 179 3.52 7.78 -14.01
N HIS A 180 3.73 8.62 -15.03
CA HIS A 180 4.55 8.30 -16.18
C HIS A 180 5.81 9.18 -16.12
N PRO A 181 7.01 8.59 -15.93
CA PRO A 181 8.24 9.38 -15.90
C PRO A 181 8.46 10.15 -17.20
N GLU A 182 9.01 11.35 -17.09
CA GLU A 182 9.29 12.20 -18.25
C GLU A 182 10.20 11.53 -19.26
N GLY A 183 9.74 11.44 -20.50
CA GLY A 183 10.42 10.75 -21.61
C GLY A 183 10.07 9.25 -21.71
N TYR A 184 9.28 8.71 -20.80
CA TYR A 184 8.90 7.28 -20.77
C TYR A 184 7.38 7.07 -20.60
N PRO A 185 6.55 7.46 -21.58
CA PRO A 185 5.09 7.30 -21.47
C PRO A 185 4.64 5.83 -21.42
N GLN A 186 5.52 4.88 -21.80
CA GLN A 186 5.26 3.44 -21.70
C GLN A 186 5.57 2.84 -20.30
N ILE A 187 6.01 3.67 -19.34
CA ILE A 187 6.21 3.25 -17.96
C ILE A 187 5.07 3.84 -17.12
N ALA A 188 4.36 3.00 -16.38
CA ALA A 188 3.38 3.40 -15.39
C ALA A 188 3.83 2.99 -13.99
N ILE A 189 3.80 3.94 -13.05
CA ILE A 189 4.12 3.73 -11.64
C ILE A 189 2.90 4.14 -10.84
N GLU A 190 2.35 3.24 -10.03
CA GLU A 190 1.23 3.51 -9.14
C GLU A 190 1.28 2.59 -7.92
N HIS A 191 0.61 2.96 -6.83
CA HIS A 191 0.60 2.13 -5.62
C HIS A 191 -0.21 0.85 -5.77
N SER A 192 -1.25 0.83 -6.60
CA SER A 192 -2.15 -0.29 -6.94
C SER A 192 -3.31 -0.57 -5.99
N HIS A 193 -3.42 0.05 -4.84
CA HIS A 193 -4.53 -0.12 -3.89
C HIS A 193 -5.92 0.16 -4.50
N ARG A 194 -6.00 0.88 -5.60
CA ARG A 194 -7.25 1.18 -6.34
C ARG A 194 -8.00 -0.07 -6.82
N TYR A 195 -7.30 -1.20 -6.94
CA TYR A 195 -7.87 -2.49 -7.38
C TYR A 195 -8.26 -3.39 -6.21
N ASP A 196 -7.94 -3.00 -4.98
CA ASP A 196 -8.19 -3.77 -3.79
C ASP A 196 -9.54 -3.40 -3.17
N PHE A 197 -10.39 -4.40 -2.92
CA PHE A 197 -11.70 -4.19 -2.30
C PHE A 197 -11.59 -3.49 -0.94
N PHE A 198 -10.61 -3.89 -0.13
CA PHE A 198 -10.46 -3.38 1.25
C PHE A 198 -9.71 -2.05 1.31
N ASN A 199 -8.94 -1.69 0.30
CA ASN A 199 -8.02 -0.56 0.36
C ASN A 199 -8.30 0.56 -0.66
N ALA A 200 -9.14 0.32 -1.68
CA ALA A 200 -9.49 1.36 -2.65
C ALA A 200 -10.42 2.42 -2.03
N ILE A 201 -10.29 3.66 -2.47
CA ILE A 201 -11.18 4.77 -2.08
C ILE A 201 -12.63 4.38 -2.29
N THR A 202 -13.48 4.67 -1.29
CA THR A 202 -14.86 4.23 -1.24
C THR A 202 -15.82 5.44 -1.16
N PRO A 203 -15.92 6.24 -2.24
CA PRO A 203 -16.79 7.41 -2.26
C PRO A 203 -18.26 6.97 -2.12
N ASN A 204 -19.06 7.75 -1.41
CA ASN A 204 -20.50 7.56 -1.24
C ASN A 204 -20.92 6.30 -0.44
N ALA A 205 -20.01 5.45 0.00
CA ALA A 205 -20.37 4.27 0.80
C ALA A 205 -20.84 4.65 2.22
N ASN A 206 -20.40 5.80 2.71
CA ASN A 206 -20.62 6.29 4.06
C ASN A 206 -21.31 7.67 4.09
N GLU A 207 -21.99 8.09 3.04
CA GLU A 207 -22.52 9.47 2.91
C GLU A 207 -23.44 9.89 4.06
N SER A 208 -24.24 8.98 4.60
CA SER A 208 -25.15 9.28 5.71
C SER A 208 -24.43 9.37 7.05
N GLU A 209 -23.30 8.69 7.21
CA GLU A 209 -22.56 8.60 8.46
C GLU A 209 -21.33 9.52 8.48
N ALA A 210 -20.68 9.67 7.35
CA ALA A 210 -19.49 10.49 7.16
C ALA A 210 -19.46 11.06 5.73
N PRO A 211 -20.19 12.15 5.44
CA PRO A 211 -20.22 12.77 4.12
C PRO A 211 -18.83 13.08 3.60
N GLY A 212 -18.52 12.66 2.39
CA GLY A 212 -17.18 12.78 1.79
C GLY A 212 -16.12 11.87 2.39
N ALA A 213 -16.48 10.93 3.25
CA ALA A 213 -15.56 9.92 3.75
C ALA A 213 -15.09 9.02 2.60
N THR A 214 -13.78 8.85 2.55
CA THR A 214 -13.12 8.04 1.50
C THR A 214 -12.51 6.77 2.06
N LEU A 215 -12.52 6.62 3.38
CA LEU A 215 -11.86 5.53 4.09
C LEU A 215 -12.52 4.18 3.77
N PRO A 216 -11.80 3.23 3.20
CA PRO A 216 -12.29 1.89 2.92
C PRO A 216 -12.31 1.01 4.17
N PRO A 217 -12.89 -0.21 4.13
CA PRO A 217 -12.91 -1.13 5.26
C PRO A 217 -11.52 -1.44 5.83
N GLY A 218 -10.48 -1.47 5.00
CA GLY A 218 -9.09 -1.73 5.41
C GLY A 218 -8.54 -0.73 6.42
N TYR A 219 -8.98 0.53 6.37
CA TYR A 219 -8.63 1.52 7.37
C TYR A 219 -9.01 1.06 8.80
N PHE A 220 -10.26 0.67 8.98
CA PHE A 220 -10.74 0.22 10.29
C PHE A 220 -10.06 -1.07 10.73
N PHE A 221 -9.77 -1.92 9.77
CA PHE A 221 -9.04 -3.15 10.00
C PHE A 221 -7.61 -2.89 10.49
N ALA A 222 -6.87 -2.00 9.84
CA ALA A 222 -5.51 -1.63 10.24
C ALA A 222 -5.49 -1.03 11.66
N ARG A 223 -6.50 -0.19 12.02
CA ARG A 223 -6.67 0.35 13.37
C ARG A 223 -6.83 -0.75 14.42
N ILE A 224 -7.66 -1.76 14.14
CA ILE A 224 -7.90 -2.91 15.03
C ILE A 224 -6.66 -3.81 15.09
N ALA A 225 -5.99 -4.05 13.97
CA ALA A 225 -4.77 -4.83 13.90
C ALA A 225 -3.64 -4.22 14.73
N ALA A 226 -3.43 -2.90 14.62
CA ALA A 226 -2.44 -2.16 15.41
C ALA A 226 -2.63 -2.39 16.93
N ASN A 227 -3.89 -2.44 17.40
CA ASN A 227 -4.20 -2.71 18.80
C ASN A 227 -3.71 -4.11 19.25
N SER A 228 -3.82 -5.11 18.37
CA SER A 228 -3.42 -6.49 18.68
C SER A 228 -1.91 -6.67 18.84
N PHE A 229 -1.08 -5.80 18.24
CA PHE A 229 0.37 -5.84 18.40
C PHE A 229 0.86 -5.04 19.60
N THR A 230 0.16 -3.95 19.95
CA THR A 230 0.50 -3.13 21.13
C THR A 230 0.01 -3.75 22.42
N ASP A 231 -1.15 -4.39 22.42
CA ASP A 231 -1.75 -5.08 23.55
C ASP A 231 -2.30 -6.46 23.12
N PRO A 232 -1.43 -7.49 23.02
CA PRO A 232 -1.82 -8.82 22.56
C PRO A 232 -2.97 -9.40 23.41
N THR A 233 -4.02 -9.86 22.77
CA THR A 233 -5.20 -10.48 23.38
C THR A 233 -5.17 -11.98 23.11
N THR A 234 -5.47 -12.79 24.17
CA THR A 234 -5.68 -14.23 23.99
C THR A 234 -7.10 -14.49 23.45
N PRO A 235 -7.32 -15.60 22.73
CA PRO A 235 -8.65 -15.95 22.20
C PRO A 235 -9.76 -15.98 23.28
N GLU A 236 -9.43 -16.43 24.49
CA GLU A 236 -10.39 -16.53 25.59
C GLU A 236 -10.83 -15.16 26.13
N ALA A 237 -9.99 -14.14 25.94
CA ALA A 237 -10.29 -12.78 26.36
C ALA A 237 -10.94 -11.93 25.26
N ALA A 238 -10.96 -12.42 24.02
CA ALA A 238 -11.49 -11.69 22.88
C ALA A 238 -13.01 -11.61 22.88
N THR A 239 -13.55 -10.47 22.47
CA THR A 239 -14.97 -10.30 22.19
C THR A 239 -15.32 -11.08 20.92
N LYS A 240 -16.42 -11.86 20.98
CA LYS A 240 -16.90 -12.64 19.84
C LYS A 240 -17.64 -11.75 18.85
N VAL A 241 -17.44 -12.00 17.57
CA VAL A 241 -18.22 -11.36 16.51
C VAL A 241 -19.65 -11.87 16.56
N PRO A 242 -20.67 -11.00 16.62
CA PRO A 242 -22.06 -11.41 16.62
C PRO A 242 -22.41 -12.25 15.38
N ASP A 243 -23.20 -13.31 15.57
CA ASP A 243 -23.63 -14.14 14.46
C ASP A 243 -24.58 -13.41 13.52
N VAL A 244 -24.37 -13.57 12.21
CA VAL A 244 -25.25 -13.10 11.15
C VAL A 244 -25.82 -14.31 10.42
N ILE A 245 -27.14 -14.33 10.28
CA ILE A 245 -27.86 -15.38 9.55
C ILE A 245 -27.88 -14.99 8.07
N GLN A 246 -27.49 -15.91 7.21
CA GLN A 246 -27.56 -15.71 5.78
C GLN A 246 -29.04 -15.55 5.36
N ASN A 247 -29.32 -14.43 4.68
CA ASN A 247 -30.65 -14.15 4.14
C ASN A 247 -30.49 -13.60 2.71
N ASN A 248 -30.09 -14.45 1.81
CA ASN A 248 -29.82 -14.05 0.44
C ASN A 248 -30.95 -14.39 -0.53
N ALA A 249 -31.89 -15.30 -0.23
CA ALA A 249 -33.09 -15.61 -1.05
C ALA A 249 -32.94 -15.34 -2.57
N GLY A 250 -31.77 -15.59 -3.15
CA GLY A 250 -31.42 -15.27 -4.53
C GLY A 250 -31.03 -13.80 -4.78
N ASN A 251 -30.78 -13.00 -3.75
CA ASN A 251 -30.34 -11.61 -3.84
C ASN A 251 -28.82 -11.52 -3.73
N ALA A 252 -28.15 -11.19 -4.83
CA ALA A 252 -26.69 -11.09 -4.93
C ALA A 252 -26.09 -10.08 -3.94
N GLU A 253 -26.76 -8.98 -3.64
CA GLU A 253 -26.29 -8.00 -2.64
C GLU A 253 -26.20 -8.64 -1.24
N GLN A 254 -27.21 -9.41 -0.83
CA GLN A 254 -27.20 -10.10 0.45
C GLN A 254 -26.15 -11.20 0.53
N GLU A 255 -25.88 -11.87 -0.58
CA GLU A 255 -24.81 -12.87 -0.67
C GLU A 255 -23.43 -12.22 -0.51
N SER A 256 -23.16 -11.14 -1.20
CA SER A 256 -21.91 -10.37 -1.07
C SER A 256 -21.70 -9.83 0.36
N LYS A 257 -22.75 -9.33 1.00
CA LYS A 257 -22.71 -8.91 2.41
C LYS A 257 -22.39 -10.07 3.35
N PHE A 258 -22.91 -11.26 3.09
CA PHE A 258 -22.61 -12.45 3.88
C PHE A 258 -21.17 -12.94 3.67
N ILE A 259 -20.63 -12.88 2.45
CA ILE A 259 -19.21 -13.15 2.18
C ILE A 259 -18.32 -12.20 2.96
N TYR A 260 -18.64 -10.90 2.93
CA TYR A 260 -17.92 -9.87 3.68
C TYR A 260 -17.99 -10.10 5.20
N TYR A 261 -19.16 -10.48 5.74
CA TYR A 261 -19.33 -10.84 7.16
C TYR A 261 -18.43 -12.01 7.56
N ASN A 262 -18.46 -13.11 6.81
CA ASN A 262 -17.67 -14.29 7.13
C ASN A 262 -16.19 -13.98 7.18
N LEU A 263 -15.72 -13.11 6.29
CA LEU A 263 -14.36 -12.66 6.27
C LEU A 263 -13.97 -11.90 7.54
N TRP A 264 -14.77 -10.94 7.95
CA TRP A 264 -14.56 -10.20 9.20
C TRP A 264 -14.56 -11.12 10.42
N LYS A 265 -15.50 -12.06 10.47
CA LYS A 265 -15.59 -13.04 11.57
C LYS A 265 -14.32 -13.89 11.66
N GLU A 266 -13.89 -14.47 10.56
CA GLU A 266 -12.66 -15.28 10.54
C GLU A 266 -11.42 -14.49 10.98
N VAL A 267 -11.33 -13.25 10.53
CA VAL A 267 -10.21 -12.38 10.85
C VAL A 267 -10.21 -11.98 12.31
N MET A 268 -11.33 -11.49 12.84
CA MET A 268 -11.43 -10.98 14.21
C MET A 268 -11.38 -12.11 15.26
N GLU A 269 -11.85 -13.29 14.93
CA GLU A 269 -11.80 -14.44 15.84
C GLU A 269 -10.53 -15.28 15.71
N GLY A 270 -9.86 -15.22 14.56
CA GLY A 270 -8.68 -16.03 14.27
C GLY A 270 -7.33 -15.29 14.29
N LEU A 271 -7.33 -13.97 14.10
CA LEU A 271 -6.11 -13.23 13.79
C LEU A 271 -5.89 -11.97 14.62
N ILE A 272 -6.90 -11.11 14.71
CA ILE A 272 -6.83 -9.81 15.39
C ILE A 272 -7.88 -9.76 16.49
N TYR A 273 -7.60 -10.40 17.59
CA TYR A 273 -8.53 -10.46 18.71
C TYR A 273 -8.80 -9.07 19.31
N VAL A 274 -10.06 -8.80 19.67
CA VAL A 274 -10.52 -7.53 20.24
C VAL A 274 -10.99 -7.73 21.67
N LYS A 275 -10.46 -6.95 22.61
CA LYS A 275 -10.88 -6.93 24.02
C LYS A 275 -12.07 -6.00 24.28
N ASP A 276 -12.16 -4.93 23.48
CA ASP A 276 -13.15 -3.89 23.64
C ASP A 276 -14.55 -4.39 23.32
N ASN A 277 -15.57 -3.77 23.91
CA ASN A 277 -16.94 -3.99 23.44
C ASN A 277 -17.08 -3.40 22.04
N PHE A 278 -17.71 -4.15 21.14
CA PHE A 278 -17.88 -3.72 19.75
C PHE A 278 -18.75 -2.47 19.57
N SER A 279 -19.51 -2.09 20.61
CA SER A 279 -20.29 -0.85 20.64
C SER A 279 -19.51 0.38 21.12
N ASP A 280 -18.30 0.20 21.67
CA ASP A 280 -17.52 1.31 22.20
C ASP A 280 -17.01 2.20 21.03
N PRO A 281 -17.21 3.54 21.09
CA PRO A 281 -16.69 4.46 20.08
C PRO A 281 -15.19 4.69 20.32
N ILE A 282 -14.33 3.93 19.65
CA ILE A 282 -12.89 3.87 19.91
C ILE A 282 -12.01 4.22 18.72
N ILE A 283 -12.58 4.34 17.50
CA ILE A 283 -11.80 4.60 16.29
C ILE A 283 -12.10 6.01 15.79
N THR A 284 -11.24 6.97 16.13
CA THR A 284 -11.37 8.35 15.67
C THR A 284 -10.75 8.50 14.28
N THR A 285 -11.53 9.08 13.37
CA THR A 285 -11.12 9.38 11.98
C THR A 285 -11.14 10.88 11.72
N ASN A 286 -10.39 11.34 10.74
CA ASN A 286 -10.49 12.69 10.19
C ASN A 286 -10.27 12.65 8.68
N VAL A 287 -11.28 13.05 7.90
CA VAL A 287 -11.19 13.13 6.44
C VAL A 287 -11.69 14.49 6.00
N GLY A 288 -10.81 15.33 5.47
CA GLY A 288 -11.18 16.66 4.99
C GLY A 288 -11.78 17.55 6.07
N ASN A 289 -11.28 17.47 7.30
CA ASN A 289 -11.75 18.14 8.51
C ASN A 289 -13.07 17.61 9.10
N TYR A 290 -13.60 16.52 8.57
CA TYR A 290 -14.72 15.81 9.19
C TYR A 290 -14.17 14.78 10.18
N THR A 291 -14.35 15.06 11.47
CA THR A 291 -13.90 14.17 12.55
C THR A 291 -15.09 13.42 13.14
N LYS A 292 -14.97 12.09 13.22
CA LYS A 292 -15.95 11.23 13.89
C LYS A 292 -15.25 10.04 14.55
N THR A 293 -15.81 9.56 15.65
CA THR A 293 -15.36 8.34 16.32
C THR A 293 -16.36 7.23 16.06
N TYR A 294 -15.87 6.11 15.58
CA TYR A 294 -16.66 4.93 15.24
C TYR A 294 -16.43 3.78 16.22
N SER A 295 -17.41 2.89 16.29
CA SER A 295 -17.32 1.60 16.97
C SER A 295 -17.08 0.47 15.95
N ILE A 296 -16.71 -0.70 16.43
CA ILE A 296 -16.57 -1.89 15.56
C ILE A 296 -17.92 -2.30 14.97
N ASN A 297 -19.02 -2.15 15.73
CA ASN A 297 -20.37 -2.40 15.23
C ASN A 297 -20.79 -1.50 14.05
N ASP A 298 -20.10 -0.37 13.83
CA ASP A 298 -20.41 0.49 12.69
C ASP A 298 -19.93 -0.09 11.35
N ILE A 299 -18.95 -1.00 11.39
CA ILE A 299 -18.37 -1.64 10.19
C ILE A 299 -18.81 -3.09 10.01
N LEU A 300 -19.33 -3.73 11.06
CA LEU A 300 -19.77 -5.13 10.99
C LEU A 300 -21.17 -5.26 10.42
N PRO A 301 -21.42 -6.27 9.59
CA PRO A 301 -22.77 -6.66 9.20
C PRO A 301 -23.61 -7.16 10.37
N TYR A 302 -24.90 -6.92 10.31
CA TYR A 302 -25.90 -7.42 11.25
C TYR A 302 -27.22 -7.73 10.53
N ASN A 303 -28.07 -8.61 11.12
CA ASN A 303 -29.41 -8.84 10.58
C ASN A 303 -30.38 -7.74 11.04
N SER A 304 -31.09 -7.16 10.10
CA SER A 304 -32.19 -6.23 10.36
C SER A 304 -33.30 -6.92 11.18
N SER A 305 -33.80 -6.24 12.18
CA SER A 305 -34.92 -6.75 12.99
C SER A 305 -36.27 -6.72 12.24
N THR A 306 -36.34 -6.01 11.12
CA THR A 306 -37.58 -5.80 10.35
C THR A 306 -37.84 -6.93 9.36
N ASP A 307 -36.80 -7.34 8.63
CA ASP A 307 -36.92 -8.30 7.51
C ASP A 307 -35.84 -9.40 7.53
N GLY A 308 -34.93 -9.35 8.50
CA GLY A 308 -33.81 -10.29 8.62
C GLY A 308 -32.71 -10.07 7.60
N GLY A 309 -32.81 -9.05 6.74
CA GLY A 309 -31.81 -8.72 5.75
C GLY A 309 -30.48 -8.30 6.38
N ILE A 310 -29.35 -8.59 5.72
CA ILE A 310 -28.03 -8.20 6.19
C ILE A 310 -27.80 -6.73 5.86
N GLN A 311 -27.46 -5.95 6.88
CA GLN A 311 -27.20 -4.52 6.80
C GLN A 311 -25.91 -4.15 7.53
N MET A 312 -25.40 -2.94 7.26
CA MET A 312 -24.27 -2.30 7.94
C MET A 312 -24.56 -0.82 8.12
N LYS A 313 -23.98 -0.19 9.13
CA LYS A 313 -24.06 1.28 9.25
C LYS A 313 -23.12 1.97 8.25
N LEU A 314 -21.87 1.51 8.17
CA LEU A 314 -20.93 1.93 7.12
C LEU A 314 -20.95 0.89 5.98
N TYR A 315 -20.66 1.31 4.78
CA TYR A 315 -20.53 0.48 3.58
C TYR A 315 -21.83 -0.22 3.10
N ASN A 316 -22.98 -0.02 3.74
CA ASN A 316 -24.22 -0.71 3.34
C ASN A 316 -24.52 -0.55 1.84
N ASN A 317 -24.34 0.67 1.31
CA ASN A 317 -24.62 0.99 -0.09
C ASN A 317 -23.54 0.48 -1.05
N LEU A 318 -22.34 0.13 -0.56
CA LEU A 318 -21.23 -0.34 -1.41
C LEU A 318 -21.61 -1.59 -2.22
N PHE A 319 -22.47 -2.44 -1.66
CA PHE A 319 -22.82 -3.74 -2.22
C PHE A 319 -23.90 -3.69 -3.30
N THR A 320 -24.48 -2.54 -3.57
CA THR A 320 -25.36 -2.38 -4.75
C THR A 320 -24.50 -2.30 -6.02
N GLN A 321 -24.94 -2.94 -7.12
CA GLN A 321 -24.19 -2.92 -8.38
C GLN A 321 -23.90 -1.49 -8.88
N ALA A 322 -24.83 -0.56 -8.68
CA ALA A 322 -24.67 0.82 -9.11
C ALA A 322 -23.53 1.53 -8.36
N ASN A 323 -23.45 1.34 -7.03
CA ASN A 323 -22.40 1.96 -6.21
C ASN A 323 -21.07 1.25 -6.38
N TRP A 324 -21.08 -0.07 -6.58
CA TRP A 324 -19.88 -0.81 -6.93
C TRP A 324 -19.25 -0.28 -8.23
N ASN A 325 -20.05 -0.14 -9.28
CA ASN A 325 -19.59 0.43 -10.55
C ASN A 325 -19.11 1.88 -10.41
N ARG A 326 -19.78 2.69 -9.55
CA ARG A 326 -19.35 4.06 -9.24
C ARG A 326 -17.99 4.08 -8.55
N ARG A 327 -17.76 3.16 -7.61
CA ARG A 327 -16.47 3.01 -6.92
C ARG A 327 -15.35 2.64 -7.89
N LEU A 328 -15.57 1.64 -8.75
CA LEU A 328 -14.59 1.25 -9.76
C LEU A 328 -14.24 2.42 -10.68
N LYS A 329 -15.26 3.15 -11.15
CA LYS A 329 -15.05 4.34 -11.99
C LYS A 329 -14.28 5.44 -11.25
N TYR A 330 -14.59 5.68 -9.98
CA TYR A 330 -13.89 6.70 -9.19
C TYR A 330 -12.40 6.34 -9.04
N ASN A 331 -12.09 5.07 -8.87
CA ASN A 331 -10.73 4.57 -8.76
C ASN A 331 -10.03 4.38 -10.12
N ASN A 332 -10.64 4.79 -11.22
CA ASN A 332 -10.10 4.64 -12.57
C ASN A 332 -9.72 3.19 -12.92
N ALA A 333 -10.43 2.20 -12.36
CA ALA A 333 -10.29 0.81 -12.78
C ALA A 333 -10.92 0.64 -14.16
N ILE A 334 -10.11 0.31 -15.16
CA ILE A 334 -10.54 0.22 -16.57
C ILE A 334 -11.32 -1.07 -16.81
N VAL A 335 -10.78 -2.18 -16.30
CA VAL A 335 -11.44 -3.49 -16.34
C VAL A 335 -12.20 -3.68 -15.04
N MET A 336 -13.53 -3.82 -15.15
CA MET A 336 -14.41 -3.97 -14.01
C MET A 336 -14.50 -5.43 -13.57
N THR A 337 -14.31 -5.65 -12.25
CA THR A 337 -14.50 -6.94 -11.59
C THR A 337 -15.86 -6.95 -10.90
N ASN A 338 -16.51 -8.11 -10.75
CA ASN A 338 -17.68 -8.21 -9.89
C ASN A 338 -17.30 -8.11 -8.41
N ILE A 339 -18.25 -7.75 -7.54
CA ILE A 339 -17.97 -7.45 -6.14
C ILE A 339 -17.48 -8.68 -5.35
N ASP A 340 -18.06 -9.86 -5.56
CA ASP A 340 -17.68 -11.08 -4.86
C ASP A 340 -16.27 -11.53 -5.23
N GLU A 341 -15.94 -11.43 -6.52
CA GLU A 341 -14.60 -11.71 -7.01
C GLU A 341 -13.59 -10.72 -6.44
N ALA A 342 -13.95 -9.45 -6.33
CA ALA A 342 -13.09 -8.42 -5.73
C ALA A 342 -12.86 -8.67 -4.24
N ILE A 343 -13.91 -9.00 -3.46
CA ILE A 343 -13.78 -9.34 -2.03
C ILE A 343 -12.84 -10.53 -1.84
N VAL A 344 -13.13 -11.64 -2.54
CA VAL A 344 -12.33 -12.88 -2.42
C VAL A 344 -10.94 -12.72 -3.04
N GLY A 345 -10.83 -11.96 -4.11
CA GLY A 345 -9.58 -11.68 -4.81
C GLY A 345 -8.61 -10.89 -3.94
N SER A 346 -9.09 -9.85 -3.27
CA SER A 346 -8.29 -9.00 -2.38
C SER A 346 -7.67 -9.74 -1.18
N LEU A 347 -8.07 -11.00 -0.94
CA LEU A 347 -7.39 -11.88 0.01
C LEU A 347 -6.07 -12.47 -0.50
N ARG A 348 -5.69 -12.17 -1.73
CA ARG A 348 -4.52 -12.73 -2.40
C ARG A 348 -3.74 -11.63 -3.10
N THR A 349 -2.47 -11.50 -2.75
CA THR A 349 -1.58 -10.55 -3.40
C THR A 349 -1.47 -10.75 -4.90
N GLU A 350 -1.54 -12.03 -5.36
CA GLU A 350 -1.49 -12.35 -6.79
C GLU A 350 -2.68 -11.75 -7.57
N PHE A 351 -3.83 -11.51 -6.94
CA PHE A 351 -4.96 -10.84 -7.58
C PHE A 351 -4.61 -9.37 -7.88
N ILE A 352 -3.97 -8.68 -6.93
CA ILE A 352 -3.55 -7.29 -7.10
C ILE A 352 -2.40 -7.20 -8.09
N ASP A 353 -1.37 -8.04 -7.95
CA ASP A 353 -0.23 -8.08 -8.89
C ASP A 353 -0.67 -8.33 -10.34
N LYS A 354 -1.69 -9.18 -10.53
CA LYS A 354 -2.25 -9.49 -11.84
C LYS A 354 -2.96 -8.30 -12.48
N GLN A 355 -3.35 -7.28 -11.71
CA GLN A 355 -3.95 -6.08 -12.29
C GLN A 355 -3.00 -5.34 -13.23
N ALA A 356 -1.69 -5.49 -13.10
CA ALA A 356 -0.74 -4.95 -14.08
C ALA A 356 -0.98 -5.52 -15.49
N ASP A 357 -1.26 -6.82 -15.59
CA ASP A 357 -1.65 -7.44 -16.87
C ASP A 357 -3.04 -6.97 -17.32
N VAL A 358 -4.04 -7.10 -16.45
CA VAL A 358 -5.43 -6.83 -16.76
C VAL A 358 -5.68 -5.37 -17.18
N GLN A 359 -5.09 -4.43 -16.44
CA GLN A 359 -5.36 -3.00 -16.64
C GLN A 359 -4.46 -2.37 -17.71
N TYR A 360 -3.29 -2.94 -17.96
CA TYR A 360 -2.30 -2.35 -18.85
C TYR A 360 -1.92 -3.26 -20.03
N PHE A 361 -1.35 -4.45 -19.78
CA PHE A 361 -0.76 -5.25 -20.86
C PHE A 361 -1.80 -5.93 -21.75
N SER A 362 -2.88 -6.40 -21.16
CA SER A 362 -4.02 -7.00 -21.85
C SER A 362 -5.13 -6.00 -22.21
N ASN A 363 -4.87 -4.69 -22.07
CA ASN A 363 -5.79 -3.62 -22.41
C ASN A 363 -5.42 -2.98 -23.76
N ALA A 364 -6.29 -3.11 -24.76
CA ALA A 364 -6.08 -2.57 -26.11
C ALA A 364 -5.93 -1.03 -26.19
N LEU A 365 -6.35 -0.31 -25.16
CA LEU A 365 -6.23 1.15 -25.08
C LEU A 365 -4.92 1.61 -24.40
N SER A 366 -4.13 0.68 -23.87
CA SER A 366 -2.88 0.97 -23.16
C SER A 366 -1.67 0.74 -24.07
N ASN A 367 -0.72 1.68 -24.02
CA ASN A 367 0.60 1.53 -24.64
C ASN A 367 1.69 1.26 -23.60
N VAL A 368 1.31 0.99 -22.34
CA VAL A 368 2.24 0.75 -21.24
C VAL A 368 2.91 -0.62 -21.40
N ARG A 369 4.22 -0.63 -21.19
CA ARG A 369 5.08 -1.80 -21.31
C ARG A 369 5.83 -2.16 -20.03
N ILE A 370 5.94 -1.19 -19.11
CA ILE A 370 6.53 -1.39 -17.78
C ILE A 370 5.54 -0.87 -16.76
N VAL A 371 5.18 -1.71 -15.77
CA VAL A 371 4.30 -1.36 -14.65
C VAL A 371 5.02 -1.61 -13.34
N ILE A 372 5.07 -0.60 -12.48
CA ILE A 372 5.64 -0.71 -11.13
C ILE A 372 4.55 -0.48 -10.10
N PHE A 373 4.31 -1.46 -9.24
CA PHE A 373 3.39 -1.38 -8.10
C PHE A 373 4.14 -1.33 -6.76
N GLY A 374 3.43 -0.97 -5.69
CA GLY A 374 3.72 -1.16 -4.28
C GLY A 374 2.62 -2.01 -3.63
N HIS A 375 2.15 -1.61 -2.43
CA HIS A 375 0.93 -2.06 -1.75
C HIS A 375 0.93 -3.51 -1.24
N THR A 376 1.37 -4.49 -2.02
CA THR A 376 1.32 -5.89 -1.60
C THR A 376 2.48 -6.30 -0.70
N HIS A 377 3.46 -5.43 -0.51
CA HIS A 377 4.68 -5.64 0.29
C HIS A 377 5.55 -6.83 -0.16
N ILE A 378 5.22 -7.45 -1.29
CA ILE A 378 5.96 -8.61 -1.82
C ILE A 378 6.80 -8.17 -3.01
N PRO A 379 8.13 -8.03 -2.82
CA PRO A 379 9.02 -7.63 -3.90
C PRO A 379 9.05 -8.71 -4.99
N MET A 380 8.86 -8.29 -6.23
CA MET A 380 8.95 -9.20 -7.37
C MET A 380 9.22 -8.48 -8.69
N ILE A 381 9.64 -9.25 -9.68
CA ILE A 381 9.72 -8.81 -11.07
C ILE A 381 9.33 -9.96 -11.99
N LYS A 382 8.43 -9.70 -12.94
CA LYS A 382 7.87 -10.71 -13.86
C LYS A 382 7.85 -10.19 -15.29
N SER A 383 8.03 -11.10 -16.25
CA SER A 383 7.87 -10.81 -17.68
C SER A 383 6.46 -11.18 -18.13
N TYR A 384 5.90 -10.32 -18.98
CA TYR A 384 4.61 -10.48 -19.64
C TYR A 384 4.75 -10.20 -21.14
N THR A 385 3.69 -10.38 -21.88
CA THR A 385 3.54 -9.87 -23.25
C THR A 385 2.21 -9.16 -23.38
N ASN A 386 2.17 -8.04 -24.11
CA ASN A 386 0.93 -7.36 -24.43
C ASN A 386 0.16 -8.06 -25.55
N LEU A 387 -0.97 -7.49 -25.97
CA LEU A 387 -1.81 -8.02 -27.05
C LEU A 387 -1.06 -8.10 -28.40
N ASP A 388 -0.10 -7.19 -28.64
CA ASP A 388 0.74 -7.16 -29.83
C ASP A 388 1.96 -8.10 -29.75
N LYS A 389 2.01 -8.97 -28.72
CA LYS A 389 3.13 -9.89 -28.46
C LYS A 389 4.47 -9.20 -28.14
N GLN A 390 4.43 -7.94 -27.76
CA GLN A 390 5.63 -7.24 -27.32
C GLN A 390 5.94 -7.58 -25.86
N PRO A 391 7.24 -7.68 -25.48
CA PRO A 391 7.63 -7.97 -24.10
C PRO A 391 7.25 -6.82 -23.15
N CYS A 392 6.77 -7.16 -21.97
CA CYS A 392 6.38 -6.25 -20.90
C CYS A 392 7.01 -6.68 -19.56
N ILE A 393 7.19 -5.72 -18.65
CA ILE A 393 7.73 -5.97 -17.32
C ILE A 393 6.74 -5.47 -16.28
N TYR A 394 6.42 -6.33 -15.33
CA TYR A 394 5.80 -5.97 -14.07
C TYR A 394 6.83 -6.05 -12.94
N ALA A 395 6.86 -5.07 -12.03
CA ALA A 395 7.64 -5.17 -10.81
C ALA A 395 6.87 -4.58 -9.62
N ASN A 396 7.16 -5.09 -8.42
CA ASN A 396 6.68 -4.56 -7.16
C ASN A 396 7.87 -4.17 -6.29
N SER A 397 7.85 -2.95 -5.73
CA SER A 397 8.96 -2.39 -4.95
C SER A 397 9.09 -2.98 -3.55
N GLY A 398 8.16 -3.83 -3.12
CA GLY A 398 8.19 -4.40 -1.77
C GLY A 398 7.89 -3.37 -0.69
N THR A 399 8.53 -3.46 0.47
CA THR A 399 8.26 -2.58 1.63
C THR A 399 9.51 -2.28 2.44
N TRP A 400 9.46 -1.19 3.23
CA TRP A 400 10.46 -0.76 4.22
C TRP A 400 9.98 -0.90 5.67
N GLU A 401 8.77 -1.43 5.90
CA GLU A 401 8.25 -1.66 7.24
C GLU A 401 9.06 -2.70 8.01
N ASP A 402 9.02 -2.63 9.34
CA ASP A 402 9.62 -3.62 10.22
C ASP A 402 8.94 -4.98 10.06
N GLN A 403 9.71 -6.05 10.18
CA GLN A 403 9.10 -7.36 10.38
C GLN A 403 8.60 -7.47 11.83
N LYS A 404 7.30 -7.78 11.97
CA LYS A 404 6.63 -7.86 13.28
C LYS A 404 6.27 -9.29 13.63
N THR A 405 6.30 -9.61 14.92
CA THR A 405 5.81 -10.87 15.47
C THR A 405 5.03 -10.62 16.76
N ARG A 406 4.06 -11.46 17.02
CA ARG A 406 3.40 -11.55 18.35
C ARG A 406 4.18 -12.39 19.34
N ASP A 407 5.01 -13.30 18.87
CA ASP A 407 5.91 -14.08 19.74
C ASP A 407 7.10 -13.21 20.15
N LYS A 408 7.07 -12.73 21.39
CA LYS A 408 8.14 -11.90 21.96
C LYS A 408 9.49 -12.62 22.06
N ASN A 409 9.52 -13.94 21.93
CA ASN A 409 10.72 -14.76 21.97
C ASN A 409 11.26 -15.06 20.56
N GLU A 410 10.51 -14.73 19.50
CA GLU A 410 10.96 -14.94 18.14
C GLU A 410 12.09 -13.98 17.77
N VAL A 411 13.22 -14.53 17.38
CA VAL A 411 14.34 -13.76 16.86
C VAL A 411 14.14 -13.55 15.37
N ILE A 412 13.89 -12.31 14.98
CA ILE A 412 13.63 -11.94 13.59
C ILE A 412 14.86 -11.25 13.02
N ASP A 413 15.35 -11.72 11.87
CA ASP A 413 16.27 -10.97 11.02
C ASP A 413 15.51 -9.82 10.35
N GLN A 414 15.61 -8.62 10.92
CA GLN A 414 14.91 -7.44 10.41
C GLN A 414 15.37 -7.05 9.00
N ASP A 415 16.60 -7.38 8.62
CA ASP A 415 17.14 -7.06 7.29
C ASP A 415 16.73 -8.10 6.21
N ALA A 416 16.06 -9.20 6.59
CA ALA A 416 15.66 -10.21 5.64
C ALA A 416 14.39 -9.80 4.85
N LYS A 417 14.45 -9.84 3.51
CA LYS A 417 13.29 -9.65 2.60
C LYS A 417 12.58 -8.29 2.66
N LYS A 418 13.11 -7.32 3.38
CA LYS A 418 12.58 -5.95 3.51
C LYS A 418 13.55 -4.95 2.88
N MET A 419 13.19 -3.67 2.88
CA MET A 419 14.01 -2.58 2.33
C MET A 419 14.31 -2.79 0.84
N ASN A 420 13.26 -3.13 0.08
CA ASN A 420 13.37 -3.35 -1.35
C ASN A 420 13.18 -2.03 -2.13
N PHE A 421 13.73 -1.98 -3.32
CA PHE A 421 13.57 -0.87 -4.24
C PHE A 421 13.77 -1.31 -5.70
N ILE A 422 13.20 -0.52 -6.62
CA ILE A 422 13.35 -0.74 -8.05
C ILE A 422 14.26 0.34 -8.64
N VAL A 423 15.12 -0.05 -9.57
CA VAL A 423 15.89 0.89 -10.39
C VAL A 423 15.54 0.67 -11.86
N ILE A 424 15.09 1.74 -12.52
CA ILE A 424 14.81 1.79 -13.95
C ILE A 424 15.95 2.60 -14.59
N ALA A 425 16.62 2.02 -15.57
CA ALA A 425 17.76 2.67 -16.23
C ALA A 425 17.91 2.21 -17.68
N PRO A 426 18.48 3.05 -18.57
CA PRO A 426 18.94 2.59 -19.89
C PRO A 426 19.99 1.49 -19.74
N VAL A 427 19.96 0.50 -20.63
CA VAL A 427 20.97 -0.57 -20.66
C VAL A 427 22.30 0.00 -21.14
N LYS A 428 23.38 -0.33 -20.43
CA LYS A 428 24.73 0.20 -20.70
C LYS A 428 25.24 -0.11 -22.11
N SER A 429 25.02 -1.34 -22.56
CA SER A 429 25.49 -1.85 -23.85
C SER A 429 24.54 -1.53 -25.01
N ASP A 430 23.28 -1.20 -24.71
CA ASP A 430 22.23 -0.97 -25.71
C ASP A 430 21.23 0.08 -25.22
N LYS A 431 21.39 1.31 -25.69
CA LYS A 431 20.56 2.46 -25.28
C LYS A 431 19.11 2.40 -25.76
N THR A 432 18.79 1.49 -26.67
CA THR A 432 17.40 1.24 -27.11
C THR A 432 16.61 0.45 -26.06
N LYS A 433 17.32 -0.16 -25.10
CA LYS A 433 16.73 -0.99 -24.05
C LYS A 433 16.70 -0.29 -22.71
N ILE A 434 15.65 -0.59 -21.97
CA ILE A 434 15.48 -0.21 -20.56
C ILE A 434 15.59 -1.47 -19.70
N GLN A 435 16.40 -1.35 -18.65
CA GLN A 435 16.51 -2.35 -17.59
C GLN A 435 15.64 -1.94 -16.40
N VAL A 436 14.90 -2.88 -15.84
CA VAL A 436 14.25 -2.79 -14.54
C VAL A 436 14.94 -3.78 -13.61
N GLY A 437 15.53 -3.31 -12.53
CA GLY A 437 16.22 -4.13 -11.54
C GLY A 437 15.52 -4.03 -10.18
N LEU A 438 15.29 -5.17 -9.55
CA LEU A 438 14.81 -5.28 -8.17
C LEU A 438 16.02 -5.49 -7.25
N TYR A 439 16.16 -4.62 -6.27
CA TYR A 439 17.26 -4.64 -5.30
C TYR A 439 16.72 -4.68 -3.87
N GLN A 440 17.58 -5.16 -2.97
CA GLN A 440 17.40 -5.05 -1.53
C GLN A 440 18.56 -4.23 -0.93
N TYR A 441 18.24 -3.30 -0.02
CA TYR A 441 19.23 -2.61 0.79
C TYR A 441 19.43 -3.37 2.12
N ARG A 442 20.43 -4.24 2.17
CA ARG A 442 20.65 -5.16 3.28
C ARG A 442 22.04 -4.96 3.87
N TYR A 443 22.13 -4.78 5.19
CA TYR A 443 23.39 -4.54 5.91
C TYR A 443 24.23 -3.39 5.31
N GLY A 444 23.58 -2.34 4.80
CA GLY A 444 24.26 -1.22 4.13
C GLY A 444 24.83 -1.55 2.75
N LYS A 445 24.35 -2.61 2.10
CA LYS A 445 24.74 -3.03 0.75
C LYS A 445 23.53 -3.14 -0.16
N HIS A 446 23.77 -2.95 -1.46
CA HIS A 446 22.78 -3.19 -2.50
C HIS A 446 22.92 -4.62 -3.02
N ILE A 447 21.86 -5.42 -2.84
CA ILE A 447 21.82 -6.81 -3.32
C ILE A 447 20.85 -6.87 -4.46
N LEU A 448 21.31 -7.29 -5.65
CA LEU A 448 20.45 -7.50 -6.80
C LEU A 448 19.64 -8.79 -6.61
N GLY A 449 18.32 -8.66 -6.55
CA GLY A 449 17.41 -9.80 -6.47
C GLY A 449 17.10 -10.39 -7.85
N ASP A 450 16.67 -9.55 -8.80
CA ASP A 450 16.40 -9.95 -10.21
C ASP A 450 16.42 -8.70 -11.11
N LYS A 451 16.56 -8.92 -12.41
CA LYS A 451 16.48 -7.85 -13.42
C LYS A 451 15.85 -8.35 -14.72
N LYS A 452 15.21 -7.45 -15.42
CA LYS A 452 14.65 -7.69 -16.76
C LYS A 452 14.99 -6.52 -17.68
N GLU A 453 15.06 -6.78 -18.97
CA GLU A 453 15.37 -5.79 -19.99
C GLU A 453 14.38 -5.90 -21.14
N ILE A 454 13.89 -4.77 -21.61
CA ILE A 454 13.05 -4.68 -22.82
C ILE A 454 13.42 -3.47 -23.67
N GLU A 455 13.12 -3.54 -24.94
CA GLU A 455 13.12 -2.40 -25.86
C GLU A 455 11.74 -1.71 -25.78
N LEU A 456 11.73 -0.37 -25.61
CA LEU A 456 10.51 0.44 -25.50
C LEU A 456 10.13 1.09 -26.82
#